data_344ad29059e0d38edf386d7e476fbdfb
#
_entry.id   344ad29059e0d38edf386d7e476fbdfb
#
_cell.length_a   1.000
_cell.length_b   1.000
_cell.length_c   1.000
_cell.angle_alpha   90.00
_cell.angle_beta   90.00
_cell.angle_gamma   90.00
#
_symmetry.space_group_name_H-M   'P 1'
#
loop_
_entity.id
_entity.type
_entity.pdbx_description
1 polymer ?
#
loop_
_entity_poly.entity_id
_entity_poly.type
_entity_poly.pdbx_seq_one_letter_code
_entity_poly.pdbx_strand_id
1 'polypeptide(L)'
;MTKLDAQRVLIVGGSRDIGLAVAQAVTEAGATAIIGARDQLRAAEAAKNVTGAEAVYMNITDEDSIVSGLEKCGRVDHIVVTTSAHHNAEVTDLDHEKTQAAFEAKIIGPLMLAKHAASILPSTGSIVLFSGVAAWNPDPGYSIMAITNGAVSFAAAHLAKELAPIRVNALSPGVIDSGSWDVMGEDAKQEFLSGAAESTLVNRYGQNSDITDGVLWLLTAGFISGETIHIEGGARFN
;
A
#
# COMPACT_ATOMS: atom_id res chain seq x y z
N MET A 1 16.20 -8.49 -19.89
CA MET A 1 15.47 -9.10 -18.76
C MET A 1 15.16 -8.00 -17.78
N THR A 2 13.90 -7.79 -17.49
CA THR A 2 13.46 -6.86 -16.44
C THR A 2 13.79 -7.47 -15.07
N LYS A 3 13.98 -6.64 -14.05
CA LYS A 3 14.38 -7.13 -12.71
C LYS A 3 13.31 -7.98 -12.01
N LEU A 4 12.06 -8.02 -12.52
CA LEU A 4 10.94 -8.78 -11.97
C LEU A 4 10.48 -9.94 -12.86
N ASP A 5 11.27 -10.30 -13.89
CA ASP A 5 10.93 -11.40 -14.79
C ASP A 5 10.62 -12.70 -14.03
N ALA A 6 9.48 -13.31 -14.35
CA ALA A 6 8.96 -14.54 -13.77
C ALA A 6 8.71 -14.50 -12.26
N GLN A 7 8.73 -13.35 -11.61
CA GLN A 7 8.35 -13.18 -10.21
C GLN A 7 6.85 -13.02 -10.07
N ARG A 8 6.33 -13.33 -8.90
CA ARG A 8 4.90 -13.22 -8.56
C ARG A 8 4.74 -12.23 -7.42
N VAL A 9 3.95 -11.19 -7.65
CA VAL A 9 3.74 -10.10 -6.69
C VAL A 9 2.29 -10.10 -6.25
N LEU A 10 2.03 -10.34 -4.96
CA LEU A 10 0.71 -10.20 -4.37
C LEU A 10 0.49 -8.74 -3.98
N ILE A 11 -0.58 -8.13 -4.50
CA ILE A 11 -0.98 -6.76 -4.17
C ILE A 11 -2.29 -6.82 -3.38
N VAL A 12 -2.21 -6.68 -2.05
CA VAL A 12 -3.40 -6.65 -1.18
C VAL A 12 -3.97 -5.24 -1.15
N GLY A 13 -5.21 -5.10 -1.64
CA GLY A 13 -5.80 -3.81 -1.99
C GLY A 13 -5.59 -3.42 -3.45
N GLY A 14 -5.22 -4.38 -4.32
CA GLY A 14 -4.83 -4.18 -5.71
C GLY A 14 -5.94 -3.90 -6.72
N SER A 15 -7.21 -3.82 -6.29
CA SER A 15 -8.33 -3.75 -7.23
C SER A 15 -8.72 -2.34 -7.69
N ARG A 16 -8.08 -1.29 -7.17
CA ARG A 16 -8.35 0.11 -7.52
C ARG A 16 -7.20 1.03 -7.12
N ASP A 17 -7.27 2.29 -7.54
CA ASP A 17 -6.41 3.38 -7.12
C ASP A 17 -4.91 3.01 -7.23
N ILE A 18 -4.08 3.38 -6.26
CA ILE A 18 -2.65 3.06 -6.20
C ILE A 18 -2.40 1.54 -6.34
N GLY A 19 -3.22 0.70 -5.70
CA GLY A 19 -3.04 -0.75 -5.76
C GLY A 19 -3.17 -1.30 -7.18
N LEU A 20 -4.14 -0.82 -7.95
CA LEU A 20 -4.30 -1.19 -9.36
C LEU A 20 -3.15 -0.68 -10.23
N ALA A 21 -2.70 0.55 -10.00
CA ALA A 21 -1.54 1.10 -10.70
C ALA A 21 -0.26 0.29 -10.42
N VAL A 22 -0.06 -0.18 -9.17
CA VAL A 22 1.03 -1.09 -8.82
C VAL A 22 0.89 -2.43 -9.55
N ALA A 23 -0.33 -3.01 -9.64
CA ALA A 23 -0.54 -4.26 -10.37
C ALA A 23 -0.18 -4.13 -11.85
N GLN A 24 -0.53 -3.02 -12.49
CA GLN A 24 -0.15 -2.71 -13.86
C GLN A 24 1.38 -2.58 -14.01
N ALA A 25 2.01 -1.78 -13.16
CA ALA A 25 3.45 -1.51 -13.22
C ALA A 25 4.31 -2.77 -13.00
N VAL A 26 3.95 -3.66 -12.04
CA VAL A 26 4.71 -4.90 -11.83
C VAL A 26 4.55 -5.86 -13.02
N THR A 27 3.39 -5.87 -13.67
CA THR A 27 3.16 -6.68 -14.87
C THR A 27 3.98 -6.15 -16.07
N GLU A 28 4.00 -4.83 -16.26
CA GLU A 28 4.85 -4.19 -17.28
C GLU A 28 6.34 -4.43 -17.02
N ALA A 29 6.73 -4.59 -15.75
CA ALA A 29 8.09 -4.96 -15.34
C ALA A 29 8.39 -6.48 -15.46
N GLY A 30 7.48 -7.30 -16.00
CA GLY A 30 7.68 -8.73 -16.31
C GLY A 30 7.23 -9.69 -15.20
N ALA A 31 6.62 -9.20 -14.11
CA ALA A 31 6.07 -10.04 -13.05
C ALA A 31 4.64 -10.49 -13.38
N THR A 32 4.15 -11.50 -12.66
CA THR A 32 2.72 -11.81 -12.56
C THR A 32 2.14 -11.07 -11.36
N ALA A 33 1.18 -10.16 -11.57
CA ALA A 33 0.44 -9.53 -10.50
C ALA A 33 -0.66 -10.48 -9.97
N ILE A 34 -0.78 -10.61 -8.65
CA ILE A 34 -1.90 -11.29 -7.99
C ILE A 34 -2.68 -10.22 -7.23
N ILE A 35 -3.87 -9.90 -7.71
CA ILE A 35 -4.72 -8.84 -7.17
C ILE A 35 -5.57 -9.40 -6.03
N GLY A 36 -5.19 -9.08 -4.79
CA GLY A 36 -5.93 -9.43 -3.57
C GLY A 36 -6.92 -8.34 -3.18
N ALA A 37 -8.20 -8.68 -3.00
CA ALA A 37 -9.21 -7.76 -2.51
C ALA A 37 -10.36 -8.49 -1.78
N ARG A 38 -11.03 -7.76 -0.87
CA ARG A 38 -12.21 -8.24 -0.13
C ARG A 38 -13.49 -8.29 -0.97
N ASP A 39 -13.48 -7.70 -2.15
CA ASP A 39 -14.53 -7.81 -3.16
C ASP A 39 -13.96 -8.65 -4.31
N GLN A 40 -14.40 -9.91 -4.36
CA GLN A 40 -13.91 -10.88 -5.34
C GLN A 40 -14.29 -10.49 -6.78
N LEU A 41 -15.46 -9.89 -6.99
CA LEU A 41 -15.90 -9.49 -8.33
C LEU A 41 -15.04 -8.33 -8.84
N ARG A 42 -14.77 -7.37 -7.98
CA ARG A 42 -13.88 -6.25 -8.30
C ARG A 42 -12.44 -6.70 -8.54
N ALA A 43 -11.93 -7.64 -7.74
CA ALA A 43 -10.60 -8.22 -7.97
C ALA A 43 -10.52 -8.91 -9.33
N ALA A 44 -11.54 -9.71 -9.68
CA ALA A 44 -11.62 -10.41 -10.96
C ALA A 44 -11.72 -9.43 -12.16
N GLU A 45 -12.49 -8.35 -12.00
CA GLU A 45 -12.61 -7.31 -13.04
C GLU A 45 -11.29 -6.55 -13.22
N ALA A 46 -10.63 -6.18 -12.12
CA ALA A 46 -9.31 -5.55 -12.17
C ALA A 46 -8.28 -6.44 -12.87
N ALA A 47 -8.27 -7.74 -12.56
CA ALA A 47 -7.35 -8.70 -13.19
C ALA A 47 -7.59 -8.87 -14.69
N LYS A 48 -8.82 -8.76 -15.18
CA LYS A 48 -9.10 -8.77 -16.64
C LYS A 48 -8.47 -7.59 -17.38
N ASN A 49 -8.35 -6.45 -16.70
CA ASN A 49 -7.82 -5.21 -17.27
C ASN A 49 -6.29 -5.09 -17.12
N VAL A 50 -5.63 -6.07 -16.46
CA VAL A 50 -4.18 -6.13 -16.31
C VAL A 50 -3.67 -7.42 -16.96
N THR A 51 -2.91 -7.30 -18.02
CA THR A 51 -2.46 -8.45 -18.83
C THR A 51 -1.71 -9.49 -17.99
N GLY A 52 -2.21 -10.72 -17.96
CA GLY A 52 -1.57 -11.82 -17.22
C GLY A 52 -1.72 -11.75 -15.69
N ALA A 53 -2.54 -10.84 -15.16
CA ALA A 53 -2.80 -10.80 -13.73
C ALA A 53 -3.79 -11.89 -13.28
N GLU A 54 -3.66 -12.29 -12.03
CA GLU A 54 -4.54 -13.21 -11.33
C GLU A 54 -5.34 -12.46 -10.26
N ALA A 55 -6.47 -13.00 -9.84
CA ALA A 55 -7.29 -12.44 -8.76
C ALA A 55 -7.45 -13.43 -7.61
N VAL A 56 -7.39 -12.94 -6.38
CA VAL A 56 -7.65 -13.72 -5.18
C VAL A 56 -8.55 -12.95 -4.22
N TYR A 57 -9.54 -13.64 -3.64
CA TYR A 57 -10.27 -13.08 -2.51
C TYR A 57 -9.35 -13.03 -1.29
N MET A 58 -9.18 -11.83 -0.73
CA MET A 58 -8.41 -11.62 0.50
C MET A 58 -8.94 -10.41 1.25
N ASN A 59 -9.56 -10.65 2.40
CA ASN A 59 -9.96 -9.61 3.32
C ASN A 59 -8.86 -9.46 4.38
N ILE A 60 -8.16 -8.34 4.37
CA ILE A 60 -7.03 -8.08 5.28
C ILE A 60 -7.43 -8.03 6.76
N THR A 61 -8.72 -7.81 7.06
CA THR A 61 -9.23 -7.76 8.44
C THR A 61 -9.78 -9.11 8.94
N ASP A 62 -9.54 -10.18 8.19
CA ASP A 62 -10.00 -11.54 8.49
C ASP A 62 -8.83 -12.50 8.29
N GLU A 63 -8.30 -13.04 9.40
CA GLU A 63 -7.12 -13.89 9.39
C GLU A 63 -7.33 -15.19 8.61
N ASP A 64 -8.51 -15.80 8.68
CA ASP A 64 -8.83 -17.02 7.93
C ASP A 64 -8.86 -16.73 6.42
N SER A 65 -9.35 -15.54 6.04
CA SER A 65 -9.29 -15.06 4.66
C SER A 65 -7.86 -14.83 4.17
N ILE A 66 -6.99 -14.32 5.03
CA ILE A 66 -5.56 -14.15 4.72
C ILE A 66 -4.92 -15.52 4.44
N VAL A 67 -5.10 -16.49 5.33
CA VAL A 67 -4.55 -17.85 5.19
C VAL A 67 -5.03 -18.49 3.90
N SER A 68 -6.34 -18.56 3.69
CA SER A 68 -6.91 -19.17 2.49
C SER A 68 -6.53 -18.44 1.20
N GLY A 69 -6.37 -17.12 1.28
CA GLY A 69 -5.91 -16.30 0.16
C GLY A 69 -4.46 -16.60 -0.21
N LEU A 70 -3.57 -16.69 0.76
CA LEU A 70 -2.15 -17.05 0.55
C LEU A 70 -2.01 -18.47 -0.03
N GLU A 71 -2.77 -19.43 0.46
CA GLU A 71 -2.80 -20.80 -0.10
C GLU A 71 -3.19 -20.81 -1.57
N LYS A 72 -4.20 -20.03 -1.95
CA LYS A 72 -4.65 -19.90 -3.35
C LYS A 72 -3.62 -19.18 -4.24
N CYS A 73 -2.85 -18.25 -3.70
CA CYS A 73 -1.78 -17.59 -4.45
C CYS A 73 -0.67 -18.58 -4.86
N GLY A 74 -0.46 -19.67 -4.11
CA GLY A 74 0.67 -20.55 -4.31
C GLY A 74 2.00 -19.82 -4.07
N ARG A 75 2.94 -19.90 -5.04
CA ARG A 75 4.20 -19.17 -4.94
C ARG A 75 3.96 -17.66 -4.99
N VAL A 76 4.56 -16.94 -4.05
CA VAL A 76 4.63 -15.47 -3.99
C VAL A 76 6.07 -15.08 -3.73
N ASP A 77 6.61 -14.15 -4.53
CA ASP A 77 7.98 -13.65 -4.34
C ASP A 77 7.99 -12.33 -3.58
N HIS A 78 6.95 -11.50 -3.76
CA HIS A 78 6.83 -10.21 -3.10
C HIS A 78 5.37 -9.91 -2.71
N ILE A 79 5.20 -9.11 -1.67
CA ILE A 79 3.88 -8.63 -1.23
C ILE A 79 3.88 -7.10 -1.15
N VAL A 80 2.84 -6.47 -1.68
CA VAL A 80 2.57 -5.04 -1.54
C VAL A 80 1.22 -4.87 -0.86
N VAL A 81 1.15 -4.09 0.24
CA VAL A 81 -0.07 -3.89 1.01
C VAL A 81 -0.48 -2.42 0.92
N THR A 82 -1.54 -2.15 0.15
CA THR A 82 -2.08 -0.80 -0.06
C THR A 82 -3.40 -0.56 0.68
N THR A 83 -3.80 -1.49 1.54
CA THR A 83 -5.08 -1.42 2.25
C THR A 83 -5.14 -0.27 3.24
N SER A 84 -6.30 0.36 3.34
CA SER A 84 -6.60 1.40 4.32
C SER A 84 -8.11 1.47 4.58
N ALA A 85 -8.48 1.91 5.78
CA ALA A 85 -9.82 2.39 6.11
C ALA A 85 -9.67 3.80 6.68
N HIS A 86 -10.09 4.80 5.91
CA HIS A 86 -9.92 6.19 6.30
C HIS A 86 -10.92 6.58 7.38
N HIS A 87 -10.43 7.26 8.41
CA HIS A 87 -11.24 7.94 9.41
C HIS A 87 -10.60 9.29 9.74
N ASN A 88 -11.04 10.32 9.02
CA ASN A 88 -10.60 11.69 9.19
C ASN A 88 -11.70 12.43 9.96
N ALA A 89 -11.42 12.78 11.21
CA ALA A 89 -12.33 13.48 12.09
C ALA A 89 -11.54 14.18 13.21
N GLU A 90 -12.06 15.29 13.71
CA GLU A 90 -11.55 15.94 14.92
C GLU A 90 -11.59 14.95 16.10
N VAL A 91 -10.68 15.12 17.07
CA VAL A 91 -10.56 14.18 18.19
C VAL A 91 -11.86 14.07 19.02
N THR A 92 -12.65 15.15 19.06
CA THR A 92 -13.95 15.20 19.74
C THR A 92 -15.06 14.43 19.01
N ASP A 93 -14.88 14.17 17.72
CA ASP A 93 -15.86 13.53 16.82
C ASP A 93 -15.42 12.13 16.37
N LEU A 94 -14.42 11.56 17.06
CA LEU A 94 -13.92 10.22 16.74
C LEU A 94 -15.01 9.17 16.96
N ASP A 95 -15.25 8.38 15.92
CA ASP A 95 -16.10 7.20 15.95
C ASP A 95 -15.27 5.97 16.34
N HIS A 96 -15.71 5.20 17.33
CA HIS A 96 -14.97 4.05 17.84
C HIS A 96 -14.84 2.93 16.80
N GLU A 97 -15.93 2.60 16.08
CA GLU A 97 -15.93 1.51 15.10
C GLU A 97 -15.06 1.85 13.89
N LYS A 98 -15.15 3.10 13.41
CA LYS A 98 -14.29 3.57 12.29
C LYS A 98 -12.83 3.65 12.72
N THR A 99 -12.54 4.06 13.95
CA THR A 99 -11.19 4.05 14.51
C THR A 99 -10.64 2.63 14.52
N GLN A 100 -11.39 1.67 15.09
CA GLN A 100 -11.00 0.27 15.11
C GLN A 100 -10.77 -0.27 13.69
N ALA A 101 -11.68 0.00 12.75
CA ALA A 101 -11.54 -0.43 11.35
C ALA A 101 -10.26 0.12 10.69
N ALA A 102 -9.85 1.35 11.03
CA ALA A 102 -8.60 1.94 10.52
C ALA A 102 -7.37 1.17 11.03
N PHE A 103 -7.33 0.81 12.32
CA PHE A 103 -6.26 0.01 12.90
C PHE A 103 -6.25 -1.42 12.35
N GLU A 104 -7.41 -2.06 12.22
CA GLU A 104 -7.54 -3.40 11.63
C GLU A 104 -6.99 -3.44 10.20
N ALA A 105 -7.43 -2.53 9.35
CA ALA A 105 -7.02 -2.54 7.95
C ALA A 105 -5.56 -2.15 7.71
N LYS A 106 -5.01 -1.27 8.58
CA LYS A 106 -3.70 -0.64 8.34
C LYS A 106 -2.58 -1.26 9.18
N ILE A 107 -2.88 -1.86 10.33
CA ILE A 107 -1.89 -2.37 11.27
C ILE A 107 -2.09 -3.86 11.54
N ILE A 108 -3.24 -4.25 12.11
CA ILE A 108 -3.44 -5.62 12.57
C ILE A 108 -3.44 -6.60 11.40
N GLY A 109 -4.21 -6.31 10.37
CA GLY A 109 -4.26 -7.14 9.17
C GLY A 109 -2.91 -7.34 8.47
N PRO A 110 -2.14 -6.27 8.17
CA PRO A 110 -0.79 -6.40 7.64
C PRO A 110 0.17 -7.19 8.53
N LEU A 111 0.06 -7.09 9.87
CA LEU A 111 0.84 -7.93 10.79
C LEU A 111 0.44 -9.41 10.68
N MET A 112 -0.86 -9.73 10.62
CA MET A 112 -1.34 -11.10 10.41
C MET A 112 -0.93 -11.63 9.03
N LEU A 113 -0.97 -10.80 8.00
CA LEU A 113 -0.46 -11.17 6.68
C LEU A 113 1.05 -11.49 6.74
N ALA A 114 1.86 -10.66 7.38
CA ALA A 114 3.29 -10.89 7.55
C ALA A 114 3.58 -12.19 8.33
N LYS A 115 2.83 -12.47 9.38
CA LYS A 115 2.90 -13.72 10.17
C LYS A 115 2.77 -14.95 9.26
N HIS A 116 1.76 -15.00 8.41
CA HIS A 116 1.51 -16.16 7.55
C HIS A 116 2.39 -16.17 6.30
N ALA A 117 2.77 -15.01 5.79
CA ALA A 117 3.67 -14.87 4.62
C ALA A 117 5.11 -15.27 4.94
N ALA A 118 5.55 -15.22 6.20
CA ALA A 118 6.91 -15.54 6.64
C ALA A 118 7.38 -16.95 6.21
N SER A 119 6.46 -17.90 6.14
CA SER A 119 6.77 -19.30 5.79
C SER A 119 6.71 -19.59 4.28
N ILE A 120 6.13 -18.68 3.47
CA ILE A 120 5.92 -18.91 2.05
C ILE A 120 6.79 -18.02 1.15
N LEU A 121 7.20 -16.85 1.65
CA LEU A 121 8.09 -15.97 0.91
C LEU A 121 9.51 -16.57 0.82
N PRO A 122 10.16 -16.48 -0.35
CA PRO A 122 11.55 -16.89 -0.46
C PRO A 122 12.47 -15.93 0.32
N SER A 123 13.67 -16.40 0.67
CA SER A 123 14.67 -15.58 1.38
C SER A 123 15.09 -14.29 0.64
N THR A 124 14.86 -14.23 -0.65
CA THR A 124 15.06 -13.04 -1.50
C THR A 124 13.82 -12.17 -1.63
N GLY A 125 12.72 -12.57 -1.01
CA GLY A 125 11.43 -11.91 -1.08
C GLY A 125 11.40 -10.56 -0.37
N SER A 126 10.29 -9.85 -0.55
CA SER A 126 10.06 -8.60 0.18
C SER A 126 8.58 -8.29 0.43
N ILE A 127 8.34 -7.49 1.47
CA ILE A 127 7.05 -6.90 1.79
C ILE A 127 7.19 -5.38 1.73
N VAL A 128 6.28 -4.71 1.01
CA VAL A 128 6.17 -3.25 0.98
C VAL A 128 4.83 -2.86 1.61
N LEU A 129 4.91 -2.13 2.71
CA LEU A 129 3.76 -1.59 3.44
C LEU A 129 3.53 -0.13 3.05
N PHE A 130 2.28 0.34 3.10
CA PHE A 130 1.96 1.73 2.80
C PHE A 130 1.69 2.52 4.09
N SER A 131 2.59 3.45 4.41
CA SER A 131 2.44 4.52 5.39
C SER A 131 1.68 5.71 4.75
N GLY A 132 2.05 6.95 5.04
CA GLY A 132 1.52 8.15 4.41
C GLY A 132 2.02 9.41 5.11
N VAL A 133 2.06 10.52 4.38
CA VAL A 133 2.61 11.81 4.81
C VAL A 133 1.97 12.36 6.09
N ALA A 134 0.69 12.03 6.36
CA ALA A 134 -0.02 12.46 7.57
C ALA A 134 0.70 12.07 8.88
N ALA A 135 1.56 11.04 8.87
CA ALA A 135 2.38 10.70 10.04
C ALA A 135 3.48 11.73 10.35
N TRP A 136 3.87 12.52 9.36
CA TRP A 136 5.03 13.39 9.39
C TRP A 136 4.67 14.88 9.28
N ASN A 137 3.44 15.17 8.85
CA ASN A 137 2.89 16.51 8.74
C ASN A 137 1.56 16.57 9.51
N PRO A 138 1.59 17.01 10.80
CA PRO A 138 0.38 17.06 11.63
C PRO A 138 -0.63 18.06 11.08
N ASP A 139 -1.88 17.61 10.98
CA ASP A 139 -3.00 18.44 10.55
C ASP A 139 -4.26 18.05 11.33
N PRO A 140 -5.14 19.02 11.72
CA PRO A 140 -6.41 18.75 12.40
C PRO A 140 -7.27 17.72 11.62
N GLY A 141 -7.94 16.83 12.36
CA GLY A 141 -8.79 15.79 11.77
C GLY A 141 -8.05 14.55 11.21
N TYR A 142 -6.71 14.52 11.24
CA TYR A 142 -5.92 13.40 10.69
C TYR A 142 -5.28 12.50 11.75
N SER A 143 -5.61 12.64 13.03
CA SER A 143 -4.94 11.92 14.12
C SER A 143 -4.92 10.40 13.93
N ILE A 144 -6.03 9.77 13.52
CA ILE A 144 -6.10 8.32 13.29
C ILE A 144 -5.24 7.90 12.10
N MET A 145 -5.28 8.66 11.01
CA MET A 145 -4.44 8.40 9.85
C MET A 145 -2.95 8.60 10.15
N ALA A 146 -2.62 9.64 10.91
CA ALA A 146 -1.24 9.92 11.33
C ALA A 146 -0.68 8.79 12.20
N ILE A 147 -1.43 8.37 13.22
CA ILE A 147 -1.02 7.30 14.15
C ILE A 147 -0.84 5.98 13.39
N THR A 148 -1.81 5.59 12.57
CA THR A 148 -1.73 4.33 11.82
C THR A 148 -0.61 4.35 10.77
N ASN A 149 -0.39 5.46 10.06
CA ASN A 149 0.74 5.61 9.15
C ASN A 149 2.09 5.55 9.88
N GLY A 150 2.23 6.22 11.02
CA GLY A 150 3.42 6.15 11.86
C GLY A 150 3.68 4.72 12.34
N ALA A 151 2.65 4.03 12.84
CA ALA A 151 2.75 2.64 13.28
C ALA A 151 3.21 1.70 12.15
N VAL A 152 2.75 1.89 10.89
CA VAL A 152 3.26 1.14 9.73
C VAL A 152 4.76 1.32 9.54
N SER A 153 5.26 2.54 9.69
CA SER A 153 6.69 2.83 9.54
C SER A 153 7.53 2.13 10.61
N PHE A 154 7.07 2.12 11.86
CA PHE A 154 7.72 1.35 12.93
C PHE A 154 7.58 -0.16 12.69
N ALA A 155 6.42 -0.65 12.27
CA ALA A 155 6.21 -2.06 11.96
C ALA A 155 7.18 -2.55 10.88
N ALA A 156 7.42 -1.77 9.82
CA ALA A 156 8.35 -2.13 8.75
C ALA A 156 9.77 -2.39 9.29
N ALA A 157 10.28 -1.54 10.18
CA ALA A 157 11.60 -1.69 10.79
C ALA A 157 11.70 -2.95 11.67
N HIS A 158 10.68 -3.20 12.49
CA HIS A 158 10.66 -4.38 13.38
C HIS A 158 10.47 -5.68 12.60
N LEU A 159 9.53 -5.73 11.65
CA LEU A 159 9.31 -6.89 10.79
C LEU A 159 10.53 -7.22 9.93
N ALA A 160 11.27 -6.20 9.44
CA ALA A 160 12.52 -6.42 8.72
C ALA A 160 13.56 -7.18 9.56
N LYS A 161 13.60 -6.92 10.88
CA LYS A 161 14.50 -7.63 11.80
C LYS A 161 14.02 -9.05 12.10
N GLU A 162 12.71 -9.23 12.31
CA GLU A 162 12.12 -10.50 12.68
C GLU A 162 12.06 -11.49 11.51
N LEU A 163 11.79 -10.99 10.29
CA LEU A 163 11.63 -11.80 9.08
C LEU A 163 12.91 -11.95 8.26
N ALA A 164 14.04 -11.41 8.73
CA ALA A 164 15.29 -11.52 7.99
C ALA A 164 15.59 -12.97 7.56
N PRO A 165 16.00 -13.22 6.30
CA PRO A 165 16.48 -12.25 5.31
C PRO A 165 15.41 -11.64 4.38
N ILE A 166 14.11 -11.95 4.56
CA ILE A 166 13.02 -11.30 3.85
C ILE A 166 13.04 -9.79 4.17
N ARG A 167 13.06 -8.95 3.14
CA ARG A 167 13.11 -7.50 3.33
C ARG A 167 11.71 -6.95 3.60
N VAL A 168 11.59 -6.02 4.53
CA VAL A 168 10.34 -5.30 4.78
C VAL A 168 10.62 -3.82 4.78
N ASN A 169 9.87 -3.06 3.99
CA ASN A 169 9.98 -1.60 3.92
C ASN A 169 8.59 -0.96 3.91
N ALA A 170 8.52 0.30 4.26
CA ALA A 170 7.33 1.11 4.09
C ALA A 170 7.55 2.16 2.99
N LEU A 171 6.48 2.51 2.26
CA LEU A 171 6.43 3.66 1.38
C LEU A 171 5.44 4.66 1.98
N SER A 172 5.86 5.91 2.11
CA SER A 172 5.04 7.02 2.63
C SER A 172 4.69 7.98 1.50
N PRO A 173 3.52 7.83 0.85
CA PRO A 173 3.08 8.74 -0.20
C PRO A 173 2.58 10.06 0.38
N GLY A 174 2.67 11.12 -0.44
CA GLY A 174 1.93 12.36 -0.28
C GLY A 174 0.50 12.26 -0.82
N VAL A 175 -0.06 13.40 -1.22
CA VAL A 175 -1.33 13.44 -1.95
C VAL A 175 -1.08 13.03 -3.40
N ILE A 176 -1.73 11.93 -3.82
CA ILE A 176 -1.57 11.30 -5.13
C ILE A 176 -2.91 11.35 -5.87
N ASP A 177 -2.91 11.80 -7.11
CA ASP A 177 -4.07 11.66 -8.00
C ASP A 177 -4.15 10.21 -8.51
N SER A 178 -4.77 9.37 -7.71
CA SER A 178 -4.86 7.92 -7.93
C SER A 178 -6.25 7.43 -8.35
N GLY A 179 -7.24 8.34 -8.37
CA GLY A 179 -8.66 8.02 -8.49
C GLY A 179 -9.40 8.01 -7.15
N SER A 180 -8.70 7.97 -6.02
CA SER A 180 -9.34 7.98 -4.68
C SER A 180 -10.14 9.24 -4.39
N TRP A 181 -9.82 10.35 -5.05
CA TRP A 181 -10.45 11.66 -4.88
C TRP A 181 -11.62 11.91 -5.82
N ASP A 182 -11.88 11.02 -6.79
CA ASP A 182 -12.94 11.18 -7.79
C ASP A 182 -14.34 11.27 -7.16
N VAL A 183 -14.50 10.72 -5.97
CA VAL A 183 -15.75 10.80 -5.18
C VAL A 183 -16.11 12.23 -4.75
N MET A 184 -15.16 13.17 -4.79
CA MET A 184 -15.39 14.58 -4.44
C MET A 184 -16.07 15.37 -5.58
N GLY A 185 -16.07 14.82 -6.80
CA GLY A 185 -16.43 15.54 -8.03
C GLY A 185 -15.26 16.37 -8.58
N GLU A 186 -15.30 16.71 -9.85
CA GLU A 186 -14.15 17.27 -10.59
C GLU A 186 -13.64 18.59 -9.99
N ASP A 187 -14.53 19.56 -9.73
CA ASP A 187 -14.12 20.88 -9.23
C ASP A 187 -13.48 20.81 -7.84
N ALA A 188 -14.10 20.08 -6.89
CA ALA A 188 -13.58 19.93 -5.55
C ALA A 188 -12.27 19.09 -5.52
N LYS A 189 -12.16 18.07 -6.38
CA LYS A 189 -10.94 17.32 -6.58
C LYS A 189 -9.81 18.22 -7.06
N GLN A 190 -10.06 19.05 -8.08
CA GLN A 190 -9.06 19.94 -8.64
C GLN A 190 -8.59 20.99 -7.62
N GLU A 191 -9.51 21.56 -6.85
CA GLU A 191 -9.18 22.49 -5.75
C GLU A 191 -8.30 21.81 -4.70
N PHE A 192 -8.69 20.61 -4.25
CA PHE A 192 -7.92 19.82 -3.27
C PHE A 192 -6.50 19.49 -3.78
N LEU A 193 -6.37 19.00 -5.02
CA LEU A 193 -5.09 18.66 -5.62
C LEU A 193 -4.20 19.89 -5.81
N SER A 194 -4.79 21.04 -6.18
CA SER A 194 -4.05 22.29 -6.32
C SER A 194 -3.49 22.77 -4.97
N GLY A 195 -4.30 22.73 -3.92
CA GLY A 195 -3.84 23.04 -2.55
C GLY A 195 -2.74 22.10 -2.08
N ALA A 196 -2.88 20.79 -2.39
CA ALA A 196 -1.85 19.82 -2.10
C ALA A 196 -0.53 20.11 -2.85
N ALA A 197 -0.60 20.57 -4.11
CA ALA A 197 0.58 20.95 -4.89
C ALA A 197 1.36 22.11 -4.23
N GLU A 198 0.65 23.13 -3.73
CA GLU A 198 1.24 24.27 -3.03
C GLU A 198 1.95 23.86 -1.73
N SER A 199 1.51 22.78 -1.10
CA SER A 199 2.11 22.23 0.12
C SER A 199 3.34 21.36 -0.11
N THR A 200 3.78 21.17 -1.36
CA THR A 200 4.99 20.39 -1.68
C THR A 200 6.16 21.28 -2.09
N LEU A 201 7.38 20.86 -1.80
CA LEU A 201 8.59 21.56 -2.25
C LEU A 201 8.82 21.45 -3.77
N VAL A 202 8.17 20.50 -4.43
CA VAL A 202 8.26 20.30 -5.89
C VAL A 202 7.13 20.99 -6.66
N ASN A 203 6.24 21.71 -5.97
CA ASN A 203 5.13 22.49 -6.53
C ASN A 203 4.19 21.68 -7.44
N ARG A 204 3.95 20.43 -7.11
CA ARG A 204 2.96 19.56 -7.76
C ARG A 204 2.45 18.49 -6.81
N TYR A 205 1.25 18.00 -7.02
CA TYR A 205 0.78 16.76 -6.41
C TYR A 205 1.39 15.53 -7.09
N GLY A 206 1.30 14.38 -6.42
CA GLY A 206 1.85 13.13 -6.93
C GLY A 206 0.95 12.47 -7.98
N GLN A 207 1.56 11.67 -8.84
CA GLN A 207 0.90 10.81 -9.81
C GLN A 207 1.12 9.33 -9.45
N ASN A 208 0.31 8.44 -9.99
CA ASN A 208 0.49 6.99 -9.81
C ASN A 208 1.91 6.54 -10.17
N SER A 209 2.52 7.10 -11.22
CA SER A 209 3.89 6.79 -11.63
C SER A 209 4.92 7.08 -10.55
N ASP A 210 4.77 8.19 -9.81
CA ASP A 210 5.70 8.50 -8.71
C ASP A 210 5.74 7.36 -7.66
N ILE A 211 4.57 6.78 -7.38
CA ILE A 211 4.43 5.70 -6.40
C ILE A 211 4.86 4.35 -6.96
N THR A 212 4.46 4.03 -8.20
CA THR A 212 4.80 2.75 -8.81
C THR A 212 6.30 2.61 -9.03
N ASP A 213 7.00 3.67 -9.42
CA ASP A 213 8.46 3.69 -9.52
C ASP A 213 9.13 3.37 -8.19
N GLY A 214 8.64 3.97 -7.10
CA GLY A 214 9.12 3.68 -5.75
C GLY A 214 8.86 2.24 -5.31
N VAL A 215 7.69 1.70 -5.61
CA VAL A 215 7.36 0.29 -5.32
C VAL A 215 8.28 -0.64 -6.11
N LEU A 216 8.42 -0.47 -7.44
CA LEU A 216 9.31 -1.28 -8.27
C LEU A 216 10.76 -1.23 -7.78
N TRP A 217 11.22 -0.05 -7.37
CA TRP A 217 12.54 0.10 -6.78
C TRP A 217 12.67 -0.68 -5.47
N LEU A 218 11.72 -0.58 -4.53
CA LEU A 218 11.75 -1.32 -3.26
C LEU A 218 11.69 -2.85 -3.47
N LEU A 219 10.94 -3.33 -4.45
CA LEU A 219 10.89 -4.76 -4.79
C LEU A 219 12.25 -5.26 -5.27
N THR A 220 13.03 -4.43 -5.97
CA THR A 220 14.29 -4.82 -6.63
C THR A 220 15.56 -4.37 -5.91
N ALA A 221 15.47 -3.43 -4.96
CA ALA A 221 16.62 -2.89 -4.20
C ALA A 221 17.03 -3.85 -3.07
N GLY A 222 17.83 -4.85 -3.38
CA GLY A 222 18.19 -5.96 -2.48
C GLY A 222 18.96 -5.59 -1.21
N PHE A 223 19.40 -4.34 -1.05
CA PHE A 223 20.16 -3.87 0.13
C PHE A 223 19.40 -2.84 0.97
N ILE A 224 18.07 -2.73 0.78
CA ILE A 224 17.19 -1.86 1.57
C ILE A 224 16.19 -2.72 2.33
N SER A 225 16.20 -2.61 3.65
CA SER A 225 15.27 -3.30 4.54
C SER A 225 15.11 -2.52 5.84
N GLY A 226 13.88 -2.39 6.33
CA GLY A 226 13.54 -1.68 7.55
C GLY A 226 13.31 -0.18 7.38
N GLU A 227 13.31 0.33 6.15
CA GLU A 227 13.22 1.75 5.86
C GLU A 227 11.79 2.20 5.52
N THR A 228 11.52 3.49 5.80
CA THR A 228 10.36 4.21 5.26
C THR A 228 10.82 5.17 4.17
N ILE A 229 10.39 4.92 2.94
CA ILE A 229 10.73 5.77 1.80
C ILE A 229 9.60 6.78 1.58
N HIS A 230 9.95 8.06 1.64
CA HIS A 230 9.02 9.16 1.46
C HIS A 230 8.94 9.58 0.00
N ILE A 231 7.74 9.45 -0.59
CA ILE A 231 7.44 9.89 -1.96
C ILE A 231 6.26 10.86 -1.89
N GLU A 232 6.54 12.10 -1.51
CA GLU A 232 5.55 13.09 -1.09
C GLU A 232 5.89 14.51 -1.53
N GLY A 233 6.90 14.66 -2.42
CA GLY A 233 7.30 15.97 -2.92
C GLY A 233 7.88 16.91 -1.85
N GLY A 234 8.30 16.39 -0.70
CA GLY A 234 8.80 17.19 0.44
C GLY A 234 7.70 17.81 1.31
N ALA A 235 6.44 17.35 1.18
CA ALA A 235 5.30 17.90 1.93
C ALA A 235 5.48 17.86 3.47
N ARG A 236 6.26 16.91 4.00
CA ARG A 236 6.54 16.84 5.46
C ARG A 236 7.41 17.99 6.00
N PHE A 237 8.00 18.79 5.13
CA PHE A 237 8.87 19.91 5.50
C PHE A 237 8.22 21.28 5.32
N ASN A 238 6.95 21.31 4.92
CA ASN A 238 6.24 22.54 4.60
C ASN A 238 5.09 22.81 5.61
#